data_a98b2c0cfa04035d3bc94edc5aa1d536
#
_entry.id   a98b2c0cfa04035d3bc94edc5aa1d536
#
_cell.length_a   1.000
_cell.length_b   1.000
_cell.length_c   1.000
_cell.angle_alpha   90.00
_cell.angle_beta   90.00
_cell.angle_gamma   90.00
#
_symmetry.space_group_name_H-M   'P 1'
#
loop_
_entity.id
_entity.type
_entity.pdbx_description
1 polymer ?
#
loop_
_entity_poly.entity_id
_entity_poly.type
_entity_poly.pdbx_seq_one_letter_code
_entity_poly.pdbx_strand_id
1 'polypeptide(L)'
;MARSEVITYSYQNVEEALAAVNAQDRGRYFLCTCPECKQPEAFIYKNNPQFLQCNRENVCGSSIVFEYEENKKVNDWKGKQDVKDPEITPEQRKEIDLVTKLLKHIQYNTENKNLESFRGMSRNTTEAFILDLEQEKLVKKMFEIAPNIFYSKKTMQQEGKKINYADIPDMVKRNIVLPIYGDNGMIDRILLRSTIDPNVSKKEIQLQVNPKSTARDYFKDIPEKATHIVIGESPIDAYSFREIDSDVGIYALTGSRKWRKVIEDIKSNKEALQDKVFIIATDNDKAGIEANENIKKALEEENLNYRSFKYQLEDIKDTNEYLQKNRLEFKKAYEAIKHNIWDKNLIDAPKLEQRLVINRLYRSDQENIDRTQFKVSYEGLTLHNIAIDNPPGIVNIPGIEANKSVVEVGRRMEDFLKHIAQKAPKNQDYQDIVIPTKNSKPAKLKMLSYKKENDMTRKVSFQIGEIIVRDAEVNSLPGGEDPMVFYPRHSNRTTLVTGTEEFNRDLIKFVKQYEKNMDKQPIVKQRFNESNLER
;
A
#
# COMPACT_ATOMS: atom_id res chain seq x y z
N MET A 1 2.37 17.28 -7.62
CA MET A 1 1.04 16.70 -7.33
C MET A 1 0.15 17.87 -6.94
N ALA A 2 -0.92 18.16 -7.68
CA ALA A 2 -1.89 19.13 -7.23
C ALA A 2 -2.53 18.58 -5.94
N ARG A 3 -2.46 19.33 -4.84
CA ARG A 3 -3.30 19.09 -3.66
C ARG A 3 -4.73 19.09 -4.20
N SER A 4 -5.48 18.01 -3.98
CA SER A 4 -6.92 18.04 -4.16
C SER A 4 -7.41 19.19 -3.28
N GLU A 5 -7.96 20.26 -3.87
CA GLU A 5 -8.58 21.33 -3.12
C GLU A 5 -9.60 20.69 -2.18
N VAL A 6 -9.43 20.92 -0.89
CA VAL A 6 -10.39 20.48 0.10
C VAL A 6 -11.60 21.39 -0.05
N ILE A 7 -12.70 20.86 -0.55
CA ILE A 7 -13.95 21.59 -0.72
C ILE A 7 -14.58 21.74 0.68
N THR A 8 -14.84 22.97 1.08
CA THR A 8 -15.43 23.27 2.39
C THR A 8 -16.81 23.90 2.21
N TYR A 9 -17.80 23.39 2.95
CA TYR A 9 -19.14 23.96 3.06
C TYR A 9 -19.41 24.33 4.52
N SER A 10 -19.96 25.52 4.75
CA SER A 10 -20.30 26.02 6.08
C SER A 10 -21.79 25.89 6.35
N TYR A 11 -22.15 25.36 7.52
CA TYR A 11 -23.51 25.19 8.03
C TYR A 11 -23.60 25.65 9.47
N GLN A 12 -24.81 25.99 9.95
CA GLN A 12 -24.96 26.37 11.34
C GLN A 12 -24.72 25.19 12.30
N ASN A 13 -25.21 24.01 11.93
CA ASN A 13 -25.09 22.79 12.72
C ASN A 13 -25.11 21.53 11.86
N VAL A 14 -24.95 20.36 12.50
CA VAL A 14 -24.89 19.06 11.84
C VAL A 14 -26.22 18.70 11.16
N GLU A 15 -27.34 19.03 11.79
CA GLU A 15 -28.69 18.73 11.29
C GLU A 15 -28.95 19.44 9.97
N GLU A 16 -28.55 20.71 9.87
CA GLU A 16 -28.67 21.49 8.62
C GLU A 16 -27.80 20.89 7.51
N ALA A 17 -26.56 20.51 7.79
CA ALA A 17 -25.68 19.86 6.84
C ALA A 17 -26.26 18.53 6.34
N LEU A 18 -26.78 17.72 7.26
CA LEU A 18 -27.40 16.43 6.90
C LEU A 18 -28.66 16.62 6.04
N ALA A 19 -29.46 17.63 6.34
CA ALA A 19 -30.64 17.99 5.54
C ALA A 19 -30.24 18.46 4.13
N ALA A 20 -29.22 19.33 4.02
CA ALA A 20 -28.72 19.86 2.75
C ALA A 20 -28.21 18.78 1.79
N VAL A 21 -27.67 17.67 2.32
CA VAL A 21 -27.18 16.54 1.50
C VAL A 21 -28.16 15.38 1.41
N ASN A 22 -29.42 15.56 1.81
CA ASN A 22 -30.45 14.52 1.81
C ASN A 22 -30.00 13.24 2.53
N ALA A 23 -29.44 13.36 3.71
CA ALA A 23 -28.83 12.27 4.45
C ALA A 23 -29.86 11.22 4.89
N GLN A 24 -29.64 9.97 4.55
CA GLN A 24 -30.43 8.81 4.94
C GLN A 24 -29.64 7.96 5.95
N ASP A 25 -30.21 7.72 7.10
CA ASP A 25 -29.59 6.90 8.14
C ASP A 25 -29.42 5.45 7.69
N ARG A 26 -28.17 4.95 7.73
CA ARG A 26 -27.77 3.57 7.42
C ARG A 26 -27.09 2.90 8.61
N GLY A 27 -27.43 3.30 9.82
CA GLY A 27 -26.87 2.78 11.05
C GLY A 27 -25.55 3.45 11.44
N ARG A 28 -24.43 3.04 10.89
CA ARG A 28 -23.08 3.60 11.22
C ARG A 28 -22.75 4.88 10.45
N TYR A 29 -23.44 5.13 9.36
CA TYR A 29 -23.22 6.28 8.47
C TYR A 29 -24.54 6.78 7.90
N PHE A 30 -24.49 7.97 7.35
CA PHE A 30 -25.54 8.52 6.51
C PHE A 30 -25.15 8.34 5.04
N LEU A 31 -26.06 7.80 4.23
CA LEU A 31 -25.95 7.84 2.78
C LEU A 31 -26.48 9.19 2.31
N CYS A 32 -25.69 9.90 1.50
CA CYS A 32 -25.95 11.29 1.16
C CYS A 32 -25.89 11.53 -0.35
N THR A 33 -26.55 12.59 -0.80
CA THR A 33 -26.33 13.15 -2.13
C THR A 33 -25.04 13.95 -2.12
N CYS A 34 -24.09 13.63 -3.01
CA CYS A 34 -22.86 14.38 -3.14
C CYS A 34 -23.14 15.81 -3.61
N PRO A 35 -22.68 16.86 -2.94
CA PRO A 35 -22.88 18.25 -3.36
C PRO A 35 -22.25 18.57 -4.71
N GLU A 36 -21.18 17.86 -5.09
CA GLU A 36 -20.45 18.09 -6.33
C GLU A 36 -21.11 17.40 -7.54
N CYS A 37 -21.22 16.06 -7.50
CA CYS A 37 -21.74 15.31 -8.65
C CYS A 37 -23.26 15.05 -8.60
N LYS A 38 -23.95 15.51 -7.56
CA LYS A 38 -25.41 15.37 -7.34
C LYS A 38 -25.91 13.92 -7.33
N GLN A 39 -25.02 12.95 -7.13
CA GLN A 39 -25.42 11.53 -7.06
C GLN A 39 -25.58 11.07 -5.62
N PRO A 40 -26.53 10.16 -5.32
CA PRO A 40 -26.82 9.68 -3.96
C PRO A 40 -25.85 8.57 -3.54
N GLU A 41 -24.55 8.80 -3.72
CA GLU A 41 -23.49 7.83 -3.46
C GLU A 41 -22.38 8.37 -2.53
N ALA A 42 -22.64 9.48 -1.85
CA ALA A 42 -21.75 9.99 -0.82
C ALA A 42 -22.15 9.47 0.56
N PHE A 43 -21.21 9.50 1.50
CA PHE A 43 -21.49 9.07 2.87
C PHE A 43 -20.79 9.95 3.90
N ILE A 44 -21.41 10.03 5.08
CA ILE A 44 -20.89 10.71 6.26
C ILE A 44 -20.92 9.70 7.40
N TYR A 45 -19.77 9.45 8.04
CA TYR A 45 -19.74 8.62 9.22
C TYR A 45 -20.28 9.37 10.44
N LYS A 46 -21.15 8.73 11.23
CA LYS A 46 -21.75 9.35 12.42
C LYS A 46 -20.73 9.78 13.49
N ASN A 47 -19.60 9.10 13.57
CA ASN A 47 -18.51 9.44 14.46
C ASN A 47 -17.60 10.57 13.92
N ASN A 48 -17.79 10.98 12.66
CA ASN A 48 -17.10 12.11 12.07
C ASN A 48 -18.04 12.86 11.11
N PRO A 49 -19.03 13.61 11.64
CA PRO A 49 -20.05 14.27 10.83
C PRO A 49 -19.52 15.48 10.05
N GLN A 50 -18.27 15.88 10.29
CA GLN A 50 -17.61 16.96 9.55
C GLN A 50 -17.06 16.52 8.19
N PHE A 51 -17.08 15.24 7.86
CA PHE A 51 -16.44 14.75 6.65
C PHE A 51 -17.39 13.94 5.79
N LEU A 52 -17.65 14.43 4.57
CA LEU A 52 -18.41 13.72 3.54
C LEU A 52 -17.45 13.21 2.46
N GLN A 53 -17.58 11.94 2.12
CA GLN A 53 -16.84 11.31 1.05
C GLN A 53 -17.77 10.83 -0.06
N CYS A 54 -17.52 11.23 -1.29
CA CYS A 54 -18.20 10.68 -2.46
C CYS A 54 -17.62 9.31 -2.83
N ASN A 55 -18.48 8.31 -3.00
CA ASN A 55 -18.07 6.93 -3.34
C ASN A 55 -17.79 6.74 -4.85
N ARG A 56 -18.07 7.73 -5.68
CA ARG A 56 -17.81 7.70 -7.14
C ARG A 56 -16.39 8.14 -7.45
N GLU A 57 -15.41 7.42 -6.96
CA GLU A 57 -13.99 7.80 -7.00
C GLU A 57 -13.46 8.03 -8.41
N ASN A 58 -13.90 7.23 -9.38
CA ASN A 58 -13.43 7.34 -10.77
C ASN A 58 -14.09 8.50 -11.55
N VAL A 59 -15.11 9.16 -11.00
CA VAL A 59 -15.86 10.23 -11.68
C VAL A 59 -15.85 11.52 -10.90
N CYS A 60 -16.03 11.45 -9.59
CA CYS A 60 -16.09 12.59 -8.68
C CYS A 60 -15.07 12.46 -7.55
N GLY A 61 -15.21 11.44 -6.68
CA GLY A 61 -14.30 11.14 -5.57
C GLY A 61 -14.11 12.27 -4.57
N SER A 62 -14.94 13.31 -4.60
CA SER A 62 -14.76 14.52 -3.79
C SER A 62 -14.79 14.21 -2.31
N SER A 63 -13.82 14.77 -1.58
CA SER A 63 -13.75 14.79 -0.13
C SER A 63 -14.14 16.20 0.32
N ILE A 64 -15.20 16.30 1.12
CA ILE A 64 -15.80 17.57 1.51
C ILE A 64 -15.75 17.70 3.03
N VAL A 65 -15.32 18.85 3.50
CA VAL A 65 -15.31 19.20 4.93
C VAL A 65 -16.50 20.11 5.22
N PHE A 66 -17.26 19.79 6.25
CA PHE A 66 -18.31 20.65 6.78
C PHE A 66 -17.79 21.42 7.99
N GLU A 67 -17.84 22.74 7.91
CA GLU A 67 -17.55 23.65 9.02
C GLU A 67 -18.88 24.05 9.67
N TYR A 68 -18.92 24.02 11.01
CA TYR A 68 -20.11 24.37 11.79
C TYR A 68 -19.85 25.62 12.62
N GLU A 69 -20.76 26.60 12.54
CA GLU A 69 -20.66 27.83 13.32
C GLU A 69 -20.79 27.58 14.84
N GLU A 70 -21.55 26.57 15.22
CA GLU A 70 -21.69 26.11 16.61
C GLU A 70 -20.56 25.11 17.01
N ASN A 71 -19.32 25.56 17.00
CA ASN A 71 -18.16 24.72 17.31
C ASN A 71 -18.16 24.00 18.69
N LYS A 72 -19.06 24.34 19.60
CA LYS A 72 -19.14 23.71 20.93
C LYS A 72 -19.90 22.39 20.99
N LYS A 73 -20.75 22.05 20.01
CA LYS A 73 -21.60 20.85 20.04
C LYS A 73 -21.09 19.69 19.18
N VAL A 74 -20.13 19.91 18.30
CA VAL A 74 -19.60 18.82 17.44
C VAL A 74 -18.88 17.75 18.27
N ASN A 75 -18.25 18.13 19.39
CA ASN A 75 -17.63 17.17 20.31
C ASN A 75 -18.67 16.38 21.15
N ASP A 76 -19.87 16.93 21.37
CA ASP A 76 -20.95 16.22 22.06
C ASP A 76 -21.74 15.31 21.11
N TRP A 77 -21.62 15.55 19.80
CA TRP A 77 -22.11 14.67 18.76
C TRP A 77 -21.20 13.45 18.52
N LYS A 78 -20.16 13.26 19.31
CA LYS A 78 -19.53 11.94 19.49
C LYS A 78 -20.67 11.02 19.85
N GLY A 79 -21.23 10.46 18.78
CA GLY A 79 -22.37 9.60 18.87
C GLY A 79 -22.12 8.66 20.02
N LYS A 80 -22.90 8.85 21.07
CA LYS A 80 -23.00 7.90 22.15
C LYS A 80 -23.35 6.57 21.51
N GLN A 81 -22.36 5.89 21.08
CA GLN A 81 -22.37 4.46 20.93
C GLN A 81 -20.95 4.09 20.55
N ASP A 82 -20.19 3.58 21.52
CA ASP A 82 -19.52 2.31 21.27
C ASP A 82 -20.62 1.45 20.61
N VAL A 83 -20.59 1.39 19.29
CA VAL A 83 -21.49 0.51 18.54
C VAL A 83 -21.03 -0.89 18.93
N LYS A 84 -21.63 -1.39 20.04
CA LYS A 84 -21.42 -2.77 20.43
C LYS A 84 -21.72 -3.61 19.18
N ASP A 85 -20.80 -4.48 18.87
CA ASP A 85 -21.05 -5.43 17.80
C ASP A 85 -22.44 -6.03 18.00
N PRO A 86 -23.25 -6.13 16.95
CA PRO A 86 -24.57 -6.73 17.08
C PRO A 86 -24.40 -8.14 17.63
N GLU A 87 -25.18 -8.47 18.64
CA GLU A 87 -25.25 -9.84 19.15
C GLU A 87 -25.78 -10.73 18.03
N ILE A 88 -25.05 -11.79 17.75
CA ILE A 88 -25.49 -12.83 16.82
C ILE A 88 -26.49 -13.71 17.55
N THR A 89 -27.74 -13.71 17.11
CA THR A 89 -28.77 -14.58 17.70
C THR A 89 -28.46 -16.06 17.45
N PRO A 90 -29.01 -16.98 18.26
CA PRO A 90 -28.84 -18.42 18.02
C PRO A 90 -29.27 -18.83 16.60
N GLU A 91 -30.34 -18.24 16.09
CA GLU A 91 -30.86 -18.50 14.74
C GLU A 91 -29.85 -18.04 13.69
N GLN A 92 -29.34 -16.81 13.79
CA GLN A 92 -28.30 -16.29 12.89
C GLN A 92 -27.04 -17.15 12.94
N ARG A 93 -26.62 -17.61 14.12
CA ARG A 93 -25.45 -18.51 14.26
C ARG A 93 -25.67 -19.82 13.50
N LYS A 94 -26.87 -20.41 13.63
CA LYS A 94 -27.25 -21.61 12.89
C LYS A 94 -27.25 -21.37 11.38
N GLU A 95 -27.75 -20.23 10.94
CA GLU A 95 -27.77 -19.86 9.52
C GLU A 95 -26.37 -19.64 8.95
N ILE A 96 -25.46 -18.99 9.71
CA ILE A 96 -24.06 -18.85 9.34
C ILE A 96 -23.41 -20.22 9.15
N ASP A 97 -23.66 -21.16 10.08
CA ASP A 97 -23.17 -22.53 9.98
C ASP A 97 -23.72 -23.26 8.74
N LEU A 98 -25.00 -23.12 8.46
CA LEU A 98 -25.64 -23.72 7.26
C LEU A 98 -25.05 -23.18 5.96
N VAL A 99 -24.89 -21.85 5.85
CA VAL A 99 -24.27 -21.23 4.66
C VAL A 99 -22.82 -21.68 4.53
N THR A 100 -22.06 -21.72 5.65
CA THR A 100 -20.68 -22.19 5.66
C THR A 100 -20.58 -23.62 5.14
N LYS A 101 -21.43 -24.53 5.64
CA LYS A 101 -21.45 -25.93 5.22
C LYS A 101 -21.85 -26.09 3.76
N LEU A 102 -22.85 -25.33 3.31
CA LEU A 102 -23.28 -25.34 1.91
C LEU A 102 -22.13 -24.92 0.98
N LEU A 103 -21.48 -23.80 1.25
CA LEU A 103 -20.40 -23.27 0.40
C LEU A 103 -19.18 -24.18 0.40
N LYS A 104 -18.76 -24.69 1.57
CA LYS A 104 -17.66 -25.66 1.67
C LYS A 104 -18.00 -26.96 0.92
N HIS A 105 -19.22 -27.49 1.10
CA HIS A 105 -19.63 -28.69 0.37
C HIS A 105 -19.54 -28.51 -1.14
N ILE A 106 -20.00 -27.37 -1.65
CA ILE A 106 -19.91 -27.07 -3.07
C ILE A 106 -18.45 -26.93 -3.51
N GLN A 107 -17.61 -26.22 -2.77
CA GLN A 107 -16.18 -26.06 -3.09
C GLN A 107 -15.44 -27.39 -3.16
N TYR A 108 -15.70 -28.31 -2.23
CA TYR A 108 -14.98 -29.60 -2.17
C TYR A 108 -15.57 -30.69 -3.09
N ASN A 109 -16.88 -30.63 -3.38
CA ASN A 109 -17.56 -31.71 -4.11
C ASN A 109 -17.95 -31.35 -5.54
N THR A 110 -17.87 -30.09 -5.92
CA THR A 110 -18.10 -29.78 -7.32
C THR A 110 -16.90 -30.18 -8.16
N GLU A 111 -17.08 -31.21 -8.90
CA GLU A 111 -16.54 -31.25 -10.24
C GLU A 111 -17.09 -29.98 -10.93
N ASN A 112 -16.36 -28.86 -10.89
CA ASN A 112 -16.61 -27.68 -11.73
C ASN A 112 -16.39 -28.09 -13.18
N LYS A 113 -17.28 -28.97 -13.68
CA LYS A 113 -17.13 -29.75 -14.90
C LYS A 113 -17.07 -28.89 -16.16
N ASN A 114 -17.45 -27.61 -16.06
CA ASN A 114 -17.80 -26.84 -17.24
C ASN A 114 -16.86 -25.65 -17.54
N LEU A 115 -15.79 -25.46 -16.73
CA LEU A 115 -14.84 -24.38 -16.99
C LEU A 115 -13.43 -24.94 -17.01
N GLU A 116 -13.01 -25.42 -18.16
CA GLU A 116 -11.61 -25.80 -18.39
C GLU A 116 -10.66 -24.63 -18.15
N SER A 117 -11.13 -23.43 -18.40
CA SER A 117 -10.41 -22.21 -18.00
C SER A 117 -11.37 -21.05 -17.71
N PHE A 118 -11.13 -20.35 -16.62
CA PHE A 118 -11.82 -19.11 -16.28
C PHE A 118 -10.82 -17.96 -16.25
N ARG A 119 -10.98 -16.99 -17.15
CA ARG A 119 -10.07 -15.83 -17.25
C ARG A 119 -8.59 -16.22 -17.30
N GLY A 120 -8.24 -17.22 -18.08
CA GLY A 120 -6.87 -17.72 -18.21
C GLY A 120 -6.37 -18.59 -17.05
N MET A 121 -7.18 -18.82 -16.03
CA MET A 121 -6.86 -19.69 -14.90
C MET A 121 -7.45 -21.09 -15.09
N SER A 122 -6.66 -22.12 -14.76
CA SER A 122 -7.08 -23.51 -14.79
C SER A 122 -8.06 -23.85 -13.67
N ARG A 123 -8.69 -25.01 -13.77
CA ARG A 123 -9.58 -25.54 -12.77
C ARG A 123 -8.97 -25.57 -11.36
N ASN A 124 -7.76 -26.06 -11.24
CA ASN A 124 -7.07 -26.17 -9.94
C ASN A 124 -6.90 -24.80 -9.25
N THR A 125 -6.67 -23.76 -10.03
CA THR A 125 -6.55 -22.39 -9.53
C THR A 125 -7.90 -21.82 -9.11
N THR A 126 -8.98 -22.20 -9.80
CA THR A 126 -10.33 -21.67 -9.57
C THR A 126 -11.10 -22.43 -8.48
N GLU A 127 -10.54 -23.46 -7.85
CA GLU A 127 -11.19 -24.19 -6.74
C GLU A 127 -11.61 -23.31 -5.55
N ALA A 128 -10.92 -22.18 -5.33
CA ALA A 128 -11.30 -21.22 -4.31
C ALA A 128 -12.59 -20.45 -4.64
N PHE A 129 -13.02 -20.48 -5.90
CA PHE A 129 -14.21 -19.84 -6.41
C PHE A 129 -15.32 -20.88 -6.64
N ILE A 130 -16.55 -20.49 -6.38
CA ILE A 130 -17.68 -21.27 -6.84
C ILE A 130 -18.15 -20.62 -8.13
N LEU A 131 -17.94 -21.34 -9.23
CA LEU A 131 -18.40 -20.93 -10.54
C LEU A 131 -19.73 -21.64 -10.82
N ASP A 132 -20.82 -20.92 -10.62
CA ASP A 132 -22.16 -21.44 -10.80
C ASP A 132 -22.73 -20.99 -12.15
N LEU A 133 -22.87 -21.91 -13.09
CA LEU A 133 -23.52 -21.64 -14.37
C LEU A 133 -25.05 -21.55 -14.23
N GLU A 134 -25.60 -22.18 -13.20
CA GLU A 134 -27.01 -22.14 -12.85
C GLU A 134 -27.25 -21.18 -11.66
N GLN A 135 -26.59 -20.06 -11.65
CA GLN A 135 -26.46 -19.08 -10.59
C GLN A 135 -27.68 -18.85 -9.72
N GLU A 136 -28.79 -18.82 -10.37
CA GLU A 136 -30.05 -18.59 -9.67
C GLU A 136 -30.28 -19.59 -8.54
N LYS A 137 -29.83 -20.84 -8.69
CA LYS A 137 -30.06 -21.88 -7.68
C LYS A 137 -29.25 -21.67 -6.41
N LEU A 138 -27.94 -21.36 -6.54
CA LEU A 138 -27.07 -21.22 -5.36
C LEU A 138 -27.43 -19.98 -4.54
N VAL A 139 -27.56 -18.83 -5.18
CA VAL A 139 -27.93 -17.58 -4.50
C VAL A 139 -29.29 -17.69 -3.85
N LYS A 140 -30.30 -18.23 -4.57
CA LYS A 140 -31.62 -18.51 -4.01
C LYS A 140 -31.53 -19.43 -2.80
N LYS A 141 -30.76 -20.52 -2.89
CA LYS A 141 -30.60 -21.46 -1.79
C LYS A 141 -29.97 -20.84 -0.55
N MET A 142 -28.99 -19.98 -0.72
CA MET A 142 -28.39 -19.24 0.41
C MET A 142 -29.43 -18.38 1.13
N PHE A 143 -30.25 -17.65 0.38
CA PHE A 143 -31.32 -16.82 0.96
C PHE A 143 -32.41 -17.64 1.63
N GLU A 144 -32.78 -18.81 1.09
CA GLU A 144 -33.74 -19.72 1.70
C GLU A 144 -33.27 -20.25 3.06
N ILE A 145 -32.00 -20.65 3.17
CA ILE A 145 -31.46 -21.27 4.39
C ILE A 145 -30.99 -20.25 5.44
N ALA A 146 -30.81 -18.99 5.06
CA ALA A 146 -30.32 -17.94 5.95
C ALA A 146 -31.11 -16.62 5.85
N PRO A 147 -32.44 -16.67 6.06
CA PRO A 147 -33.29 -15.50 5.93
C PRO A 147 -32.98 -14.41 6.97
N ASN A 148 -32.56 -14.76 8.20
CA ASN A 148 -32.22 -13.78 9.24
C ASN A 148 -30.89 -13.09 8.99
N ILE A 149 -30.05 -13.62 8.10
CA ILE A 149 -28.79 -13.01 7.68
C ILE A 149 -29.01 -12.09 6.48
N PHE A 150 -29.70 -12.57 5.44
CA PHE A 150 -29.72 -11.88 4.16
C PHE A 150 -30.91 -10.91 4.02
N TYR A 151 -31.98 -11.07 4.81
CA TYR A 151 -33.09 -10.13 4.81
C TYR A 151 -32.95 -9.09 5.93
N SER A 152 -33.25 -7.84 5.62
CA SER A 152 -33.35 -6.82 6.65
C SER A 152 -34.58 -7.06 7.55
N LYS A 153 -34.48 -6.71 8.85
CA LYS A 153 -35.63 -6.76 9.78
C LYS A 153 -36.88 -6.03 9.23
N LYS A 154 -36.69 -4.92 8.50
CA LYS A 154 -37.73 -4.18 7.82
C LYS A 154 -38.44 -5.01 6.75
N THR A 155 -37.68 -5.79 6.00
CA THR A 155 -38.20 -6.64 4.93
C THR A 155 -38.95 -7.83 5.48
N MET A 156 -38.53 -8.39 6.61
CA MET A 156 -39.24 -9.51 7.27
C MET A 156 -40.54 -9.06 7.96
N GLN A 157 -40.61 -7.80 8.41
CA GLN A 157 -41.79 -7.22 9.04
C GLN A 157 -42.85 -6.73 8.02
N GLN A 158 -42.45 -6.51 6.77
CA GLN A 158 -43.38 -6.21 5.68
C GLN A 158 -44.02 -7.50 5.19
N GLU A 159 -44.94 -8.01 6.02
CA GLU A 159 -45.97 -8.95 5.67
C GLU A 159 -45.61 -10.07 4.73
N GLY A 160 -45.39 -11.25 5.20
CA GLY A 160 -45.70 -12.50 4.48
C GLY A 160 -45.36 -12.58 2.98
N LYS A 161 -44.89 -11.51 2.38
CA LYS A 161 -44.28 -11.45 1.06
C LYS A 161 -42.92 -12.08 1.16
N LYS A 162 -42.87 -13.39 0.92
CA LYS A 162 -41.63 -14.00 0.45
C LYS A 162 -41.08 -13.07 -0.62
N ILE A 163 -39.96 -12.40 -0.36
CA ILE A 163 -39.26 -11.66 -1.43
C ILE A 163 -39.03 -12.71 -2.49
N ASN A 164 -39.69 -12.55 -3.61
CA ASN A 164 -39.42 -13.37 -4.75
C ASN A 164 -38.02 -12.96 -5.23
N TYR A 165 -37.08 -13.89 -5.33
CA TYR A 165 -35.72 -13.60 -5.82
C TYR A 165 -35.72 -12.97 -7.22
N ALA A 166 -36.81 -13.11 -7.96
CA ALA A 166 -37.10 -12.35 -9.16
C ALA A 166 -37.07 -10.82 -8.94
N ASP A 167 -37.32 -10.36 -7.69
CA ASP A 167 -37.27 -8.94 -7.33
C ASP A 167 -35.85 -8.45 -6.98
N ILE A 168 -34.84 -9.35 -7.01
CA ILE A 168 -33.42 -9.00 -6.85
C ILE A 168 -32.65 -9.49 -8.10
N PRO A 169 -32.99 -8.99 -9.28
CA PRO A 169 -32.44 -9.50 -10.54
C PRO A 169 -30.92 -9.36 -10.62
N ASP A 170 -30.35 -8.34 -9.97
CA ASP A 170 -28.92 -8.10 -9.96
C ASP A 170 -28.14 -9.12 -9.13
N MET A 171 -28.74 -9.78 -8.16
CA MET A 171 -28.06 -10.80 -7.35
C MET A 171 -28.02 -12.15 -8.04
N VAL A 172 -29.11 -12.56 -8.67
CA VAL A 172 -29.22 -13.87 -9.31
C VAL A 172 -28.43 -13.97 -10.62
N LYS A 173 -28.06 -12.86 -11.21
CA LYS A 173 -27.22 -12.81 -12.43
C LYS A 173 -25.71 -12.94 -12.17
N ARG A 174 -25.32 -13.29 -10.95
CA ARG A 174 -23.91 -13.37 -10.56
C ARG A 174 -23.47 -14.81 -10.44
N ASN A 175 -22.63 -15.22 -11.37
CA ASN A 175 -22.18 -16.61 -11.53
C ASN A 175 -20.86 -16.93 -10.83
N ILE A 176 -20.27 -15.98 -10.16
CA ILE A 176 -19.07 -16.20 -9.37
C ILE A 176 -19.39 -15.89 -7.93
N VAL A 177 -19.22 -16.89 -7.09
CA VAL A 177 -19.40 -16.81 -5.65
C VAL A 177 -18.04 -17.02 -4.99
N LEU A 178 -17.56 -16.01 -4.28
CA LEU A 178 -16.28 -15.98 -3.59
C LEU A 178 -16.53 -15.91 -2.09
N PRO A 179 -16.46 -17.03 -1.37
CA PRO A 179 -16.61 -17.05 0.08
C PRO A 179 -15.36 -16.51 0.77
N ILE A 180 -15.54 -15.65 1.76
CA ILE A 180 -14.49 -15.17 2.65
C ILE A 180 -14.72 -15.78 4.01
N TYR A 181 -13.79 -16.66 4.42
CA TYR A 181 -13.86 -17.32 5.72
C TYR A 181 -13.01 -16.56 6.76
N GLY A 182 -13.53 -16.46 7.97
CA GLY A 182 -12.77 -16.00 9.14
C GLY A 182 -11.78 -17.05 9.63
N ASP A 183 -10.93 -16.70 10.62
CA ASP A 183 -9.93 -17.61 11.19
C ASP A 183 -10.54 -18.83 11.90
N ASN A 184 -11.80 -18.71 12.33
CA ASN A 184 -12.58 -19.82 12.88
C ASN A 184 -13.14 -20.77 11.80
N GLY A 185 -12.84 -20.52 10.53
CA GLY A 185 -13.33 -21.29 9.39
C GLY A 185 -14.82 -21.10 9.05
N MET A 186 -15.51 -20.17 9.71
CA MET A 186 -16.89 -19.79 9.38
C MET A 186 -16.89 -18.71 8.32
N ILE A 187 -17.98 -18.63 7.55
CA ILE A 187 -18.12 -17.61 6.52
C ILE A 187 -18.39 -16.22 7.13
N ASP A 188 -17.57 -15.25 6.76
CA ASP A 188 -17.73 -13.86 7.17
C ASP A 188 -18.44 -13.02 6.10
N ARG A 189 -18.05 -13.21 4.84
CA ARG A 189 -18.62 -12.49 3.68
C ARG A 189 -18.68 -13.37 2.45
N ILE A 190 -19.48 -12.94 1.50
CA ILE A 190 -19.58 -13.54 0.16
C ILE A 190 -19.49 -12.42 -0.86
N LEU A 191 -18.56 -12.53 -1.80
CA LEU A 191 -18.51 -11.68 -2.96
C LEU A 191 -19.25 -12.37 -4.09
N LEU A 192 -20.18 -11.64 -4.72
CA LEU A 192 -20.92 -12.09 -5.89
C LEU A 192 -20.50 -11.27 -7.10
N ARG A 193 -20.06 -11.92 -8.17
CA ARG A 193 -19.59 -11.27 -9.39
C ARG A 193 -20.28 -11.89 -10.61
N SER A 194 -20.56 -11.07 -11.62
CA SER A 194 -21.13 -11.53 -12.88
C SER A 194 -20.09 -11.49 -13.99
N THR A 195 -20.02 -12.56 -14.78
CA THR A 195 -19.29 -12.59 -16.05
C THR A 195 -20.22 -12.84 -17.22
N ILE A 196 -21.51 -13.02 -16.97
CA ILE A 196 -22.53 -13.38 -17.98
C ILE A 196 -23.25 -12.13 -18.47
N ASP A 197 -23.60 -11.22 -17.56
CA ASP A 197 -24.36 -10.02 -17.91
C ASP A 197 -23.48 -8.78 -17.72
N PRO A 198 -22.97 -8.15 -18.81
CA PRO A 198 -22.19 -6.93 -18.72
C PRO A 198 -23.00 -5.71 -18.26
N ASN A 199 -24.34 -5.80 -18.28
CA ASN A 199 -25.25 -4.70 -17.94
C ASN A 199 -25.71 -4.72 -16.48
N VAL A 200 -25.16 -5.60 -15.62
CA VAL A 200 -25.45 -5.54 -14.19
C VAL A 200 -25.00 -4.21 -13.62
N SER A 201 -25.85 -3.58 -12.84
CA SER A 201 -25.63 -2.22 -12.32
C SER A 201 -24.34 -2.08 -11.51
N LYS A 202 -23.91 -3.15 -10.82
CA LYS A 202 -22.66 -3.23 -10.06
C LYS A 202 -21.92 -4.50 -10.45
N LYS A 203 -20.67 -4.36 -10.86
CA LYS A 203 -19.81 -5.48 -11.23
C LYS A 203 -19.67 -6.50 -10.10
N GLU A 204 -19.63 -6.04 -8.84
CA GLU A 204 -19.48 -6.86 -7.65
C GLU A 204 -20.48 -6.45 -6.56
N ILE A 205 -21.04 -7.43 -5.85
CA ILE A 205 -21.83 -7.24 -4.64
C ILE A 205 -21.15 -8.00 -3.50
N GLN A 206 -21.04 -7.37 -2.34
CA GLN A 206 -20.54 -8.00 -1.12
C GLN A 206 -21.69 -8.23 -0.14
N LEU A 207 -21.95 -9.49 0.17
CA LEU A 207 -22.92 -9.89 1.18
C LEU A 207 -22.20 -10.11 2.51
N GLN A 208 -22.60 -9.36 3.53
CA GLN A 208 -22.11 -9.58 4.88
C GLN A 208 -22.90 -10.74 5.51
N VAL A 209 -22.22 -11.81 5.89
CA VAL A 209 -22.81 -12.97 6.57
C VAL A 209 -22.63 -12.86 8.08
N ASN A 210 -21.41 -12.58 8.52
CA ASN A 210 -21.10 -12.30 9.92
C ASN A 210 -21.28 -10.78 10.18
N PRO A 211 -22.23 -10.36 11.03
CA PRO A 211 -22.50 -8.96 11.27
C PRO A 211 -21.49 -8.25 12.19
N LYS A 212 -20.52 -8.96 12.76
CA LYS A 212 -19.52 -8.39 13.65
C LYS A 212 -18.57 -7.43 12.92
N SER A 213 -18.08 -6.43 13.63
CA SER A 213 -17.07 -5.49 13.11
C SER A 213 -15.73 -6.17 12.82
N THR A 214 -15.44 -7.24 13.55
CA THR A 214 -14.24 -8.09 13.38
C THR A 214 -14.34 -9.07 12.22
N ALA A 215 -15.51 -9.17 11.56
CA ALA A 215 -15.68 -10.02 10.39
C ALA A 215 -14.68 -9.64 9.28
N ARG A 216 -14.03 -10.66 8.74
CA ARG A 216 -13.06 -10.48 7.65
C ARG A 216 -13.77 -9.91 6.41
N ASP A 217 -13.18 -8.88 5.82
CA ASP A 217 -13.67 -8.24 4.60
C ASP A 217 -12.62 -8.13 3.50
N TYR A 218 -11.56 -8.90 3.62
CA TYR A 218 -10.52 -9.17 2.63
C TYR A 218 -10.36 -10.67 2.45
N PHE A 219 -9.85 -11.08 1.31
CA PHE A 219 -9.60 -12.49 1.03
C PHE A 219 -8.21 -12.90 1.54
N LYS A 220 -8.10 -14.09 2.15
CA LYS A 220 -6.85 -14.65 2.66
C LYS A 220 -6.81 -16.15 2.40
N ASP A 221 -5.79 -16.60 1.70
CA ASP A 221 -5.52 -18.00 1.42
C ASP A 221 -4.01 -18.22 1.36
N ILE A 222 -3.42 -18.66 2.46
CA ILE A 222 -1.97 -18.81 2.61
C ILE A 222 -1.67 -20.28 2.91
N PRO A 223 -1.17 -21.05 1.92
CA PRO A 223 -0.66 -22.39 2.16
C PRO A 223 0.46 -22.38 3.18
N GLU A 224 0.54 -23.43 4.00
CA GLU A 224 1.56 -23.56 5.06
C GLU A 224 2.99 -23.40 4.51
N LYS A 225 3.26 -23.99 3.35
CA LYS A 225 4.57 -23.94 2.68
C LYS A 225 4.83 -22.68 1.84
N ALA A 226 3.90 -21.72 1.82
CA ALA A 226 4.07 -20.48 1.08
C ALA A 226 5.32 -19.73 1.56
N THR A 227 6.20 -19.38 0.65
CA THR A 227 7.36 -18.52 0.90
C THR A 227 7.10 -17.08 0.43
N HIS A 228 6.19 -16.91 -0.52
CA HIS A 228 5.78 -15.65 -1.10
C HIS A 228 4.28 -15.45 -0.90
N ILE A 229 3.87 -14.22 -0.66
CA ILE A 229 2.46 -13.86 -0.45
C ILE A 229 2.15 -12.67 -1.36
N VAL A 230 1.21 -12.84 -2.26
CA VAL A 230 0.72 -11.76 -3.13
C VAL A 230 -0.36 -10.96 -2.42
N ILE A 231 -0.27 -9.64 -2.49
CA ILE A 231 -1.32 -8.70 -2.08
C ILE A 231 -1.90 -8.08 -3.35
N GLY A 232 -3.06 -8.59 -3.81
CA GLY A 232 -3.77 -8.10 -4.99
C GLY A 232 -4.99 -7.26 -4.66
N GLU A 233 -5.52 -6.51 -5.63
CA GLU A 233 -6.71 -5.68 -5.40
C GLU A 233 -7.99 -6.52 -5.37
N SER A 234 -8.12 -7.52 -6.22
CA SER A 234 -9.23 -8.48 -6.20
C SER A 234 -8.75 -9.92 -6.05
N PRO A 235 -9.61 -10.85 -5.61
CA PRO A 235 -9.27 -12.27 -5.56
C PRO A 235 -8.86 -12.83 -6.93
N ILE A 236 -9.52 -12.43 -8.01
CA ILE A 236 -9.22 -12.90 -9.36
C ILE A 236 -7.81 -12.48 -9.77
N ASP A 237 -7.40 -11.24 -9.47
CA ASP A 237 -6.06 -10.74 -9.75
C ASP A 237 -5.00 -11.50 -8.96
N ALA A 238 -5.23 -11.69 -7.67
CA ALA A 238 -4.31 -12.41 -6.81
C ALA A 238 -4.18 -13.90 -7.21
N TYR A 239 -5.27 -14.57 -7.56
CA TYR A 239 -5.24 -15.96 -8.02
C TYR A 239 -4.57 -16.14 -9.40
N SER A 240 -4.40 -15.08 -10.18
CA SER A 240 -3.59 -15.14 -11.40
C SER A 240 -2.14 -15.56 -11.12
N PHE A 241 -1.61 -15.22 -9.96
CA PHE A 241 -0.29 -15.71 -9.53
C PHE A 241 -0.32 -17.18 -9.13
N ARG A 242 -1.41 -17.66 -8.50
CA ARG A 242 -1.58 -19.08 -8.14
C ARG A 242 -1.63 -19.97 -9.37
N GLU A 243 -2.08 -19.46 -10.50
CA GLU A 243 -2.05 -20.16 -11.79
C GLU A 243 -0.62 -20.45 -12.29
N ILE A 244 0.34 -19.63 -11.86
CA ILE A 244 1.76 -19.82 -12.21
C ILE A 244 2.50 -20.59 -11.10
N ASP A 245 2.11 -20.39 -9.85
CA ASP A 245 2.75 -20.94 -8.66
C ASP A 245 1.69 -21.37 -7.64
N SER A 246 1.43 -22.67 -7.57
CA SER A 246 0.40 -23.24 -6.68
C SER A 246 0.65 -22.98 -5.19
N ASP A 247 1.88 -22.67 -4.79
CA ASP A 247 2.29 -22.52 -3.41
C ASP A 247 2.29 -21.06 -2.93
N VAL A 248 2.01 -20.11 -3.82
CA VAL A 248 1.95 -18.69 -3.43
C VAL A 248 0.77 -18.41 -2.49
N GLY A 249 1.04 -17.70 -1.40
CA GLY A 249 0.00 -17.19 -0.50
C GLY A 249 -0.72 -15.99 -1.11
N ILE A 250 -1.97 -15.77 -0.72
CA ILE A 250 -2.81 -14.72 -1.27
C ILE A 250 -3.46 -13.90 -0.16
N TYR A 251 -3.32 -12.59 -0.27
CA TYR A 251 -4.23 -11.60 0.25
C TYR A 251 -4.90 -10.87 -0.92
N ALA A 252 -6.22 -10.63 -0.85
CA ALA A 252 -6.88 -9.74 -1.79
C ALA A 252 -7.72 -8.70 -1.05
N LEU A 253 -7.52 -7.44 -1.43
CA LEU A 253 -8.08 -6.29 -0.71
C LEU A 253 -9.61 -6.21 -0.82
N THR A 254 -10.21 -6.79 -1.85
CA THR A 254 -11.62 -6.62 -2.21
C THR A 254 -12.03 -5.14 -2.32
N GLY A 255 -11.12 -4.31 -2.81
CA GLY A 255 -11.19 -2.86 -2.99
C GLY A 255 -9.98 -2.15 -2.37
N SER A 256 -9.37 -1.22 -3.12
CA SER A 256 -8.09 -0.58 -2.82
C SER A 256 -7.98 0.02 -1.40
N ARG A 257 -9.08 0.54 -0.84
CA ARG A 257 -9.09 1.13 0.51
C ARG A 257 -8.98 0.13 1.66
N LYS A 258 -9.15 -1.16 1.42
CA LYS A 258 -9.10 -2.20 2.46
C LYS A 258 -7.67 -2.65 2.82
N TRP A 259 -6.67 -2.05 2.23
CA TRP A 259 -5.27 -2.35 2.53
C TRP A 259 -4.94 -2.27 4.03
N ARG A 260 -5.55 -1.33 4.78
CA ARG A 260 -5.31 -1.17 6.23
C ARG A 260 -5.65 -2.43 7.01
N LYS A 261 -6.78 -3.08 6.71
CA LYS A 261 -7.19 -4.31 7.40
C LYS A 261 -6.30 -5.50 7.07
N VAL A 262 -5.80 -5.58 5.83
CA VAL A 262 -4.81 -6.57 5.45
C VAL A 262 -3.50 -6.34 6.22
N ILE A 263 -3.05 -5.10 6.36
CA ILE A 263 -1.87 -4.77 7.15
C ILE A 263 -2.08 -5.06 8.64
N GLU A 264 -3.25 -4.78 9.19
CA GLU A 264 -3.60 -5.14 10.58
C GLU A 264 -3.53 -6.65 10.82
N ASP A 265 -4.03 -7.46 9.86
CA ASP A 265 -3.91 -8.92 9.93
C ASP A 265 -2.44 -9.38 9.83
N ILE A 266 -1.68 -8.80 8.92
CA ILE A 266 -0.24 -9.09 8.77
C ILE A 266 0.52 -8.76 10.07
N LYS A 267 0.25 -7.60 10.69
CA LYS A 267 0.83 -7.19 11.97
C LYS A 267 0.48 -8.17 13.09
N SER A 268 -0.77 -8.59 13.16
CA SER A 268 -1.25 -9.53 14.17
C SER A 268 -0.65 -10.94 14.00
N ASN A 269 -0.22 -11.30 12.79
CA ASN A 269 0.38 -12.60 12.46
C ASN A 269 1.88 -12.47 12.12
N LYS A 270 2.55 -11.41 12.55
CA LYS A 270 3.91 -11.06 12.15
C LYS A 270 4.93 -12.19 12.36
N GLU A 271 4.86 -12.89 13.50
CA GLU A 271 5.79 -13.99 13.81
C GLU A 271 5.72 -15.12 12.77
N ALA A 272 4.52 -15.45 12.28
CA ALA A 272 4.33 -16.48 11.26
C ALA A 272 4.66 -15.99 9.83
N LEU A 273 4.71 -14.67 9.63
CA LEU A 273 4.86 -14.06 8.31
C LEU A 273 6.21 -13.36 8.08
N GLN A 274 7.04 -13.20 9.12
CA GLN A 274 8.30 -12.45 9.04
C GLN A 274 9.32 -13.00 8.03
N ASP A 275 9.30 -14.31 7.80
CA ASP A 275 10.19 -14.98 6.84
C ASP A 275 9.61 -15.04 5.43
N LYS A 276 8.41 -14.51 5.23
CA LYS A 276 7.74 -14.48 3.92
C LYS A 276 8.11 -13.22 3.15
N VAL A 277 8.01 -13.29 1.84
CA VAL A 277 8.18 -12.13 0.95
C VAL A 277 6.82 -11.71 0.40
N PHE A 278 6.43 -10.46 0.65
CA PHE A 278 5.18 -9.91 0.14
C PHE A 278 5.38 -9.35 -1.27
N ILE A 279 4.53 -9.75 -2.20
CA ILE A 279 4.49 -9.23 -3.57
C ILE A 279 3.26 -8.34 -3.68
N ILE A 280 3.46 -7.03 -3.76
CA ILE A 280 2.37 -6.07 -3.88
C ILE A 280 2.01 -5.95 -5.35
N ALA A 281 0.77 -6.34 -5.70
CA ALA A 281 0.27 -6.44 -7.07
C ALA A 281 -1.13 -5.81 -7.18
N THR A 282 -1.24 -4.54 -6.77
CA THR A 282 -2.45 -3.72 -6.94
C THR A 282 -2.61 -3.28 -8.38
N ASP A 283 -3.79 -2.81 -8.76
CA ASP A 283 -4.10 -2.35 -10.11
C ASP A 283 -3.16 -1.22 -10.58
N ASN A 284 -2.93 -1.12 -11.88
CA ASN A 284 -2.09 -0.09 -12.50
C ASN A 284 -2.92 1.19 -12.80
N ASP A 285 -3.79 1.56 -11.86
CA ASP A 285 -4.52 2.83 -11.91
C ASP A 285 -4.17 3.70 -10.68
N LYS A 286 -4.69 4.91 -10.64
CA LYS A 286 -4.36 5.87 -9.58
C LYS A 286 -4.63 5.32 -8.17
N ALA A 287 -5.76 4.62 -7.97
CA ALA A 287 -6.15 4.08 -6.67
C ALA A 287 -5.26 2.89 -6.27
N GLY A 288 -4.92 2.01 -7.21
CA GLY A 288 -4.02 0.89 -7.00
C GLY A 288 -2.58 1.34 -6.72
N ILE A 289 -2.09 2.37 -7.42
CA ILE A 289 -0.76 2.96 -7.17
C ILE A 289 -0.71 3.56 -5.76
N GLU A 290 -1.73 4.30 -5.34
CA GLU A 290 -1.81 4.85 -3.98
C GLU A 290 -1.86 3.74 -2.92
N ALA A 291 -2.64 2.68 -3.15
CA ALA A 291 -2.70 1.53 -2.26
C ALA A 291 -1.32 0.83 -2.18
N ASN A 292 -0.61 0.67 -3.31
CA ASN A 292 0.73 0.10 -3.35
C ASN A 292 1.70 0.86 -2.44
N GLU A 293 1.77 2.19 -2.58
CA GLU A 293 2.66 3.02 -1.77
C GLU A 293 2.32 2.97 -0.26
N ASN A 294 1.02 2.93 0.07
CA ASN A 294 0.59 2.78 1.46
C ASN A 294 0.95 1.40 2.05
N ILE A 295 0.78 0.32 1.27
CA ILE A 295 1.15 -1.04 1.68
C ILE A 295 2.67 -1.14 1.87
N LYS A 296 3.46 -0.62 0.92
CA LYS A 296 4.92 -0.55 1.04
C LYS A 296 5.33 0.09 2.36
N LYS A 297 4.85 1.33 2.60
CA LYS A 297 5.17 2.06 3.83
C LYS A 297 4.83 1.25 5.08
N ALA A 298 3.67 0.61 5.12
CA ALA A 298 3.24 -0.17 6.26
C ALA A 298 4.08 -1.44 6.48
N LEU A 299 4.48 -2.14 5.40
CA LEU A 299 5.38 -3.29 5.48
C LEU A 299 6.80 -2.87 5.90
N GLU A 300 7.22 -1.68 5.47
CA GLU A 300 8.48 -1.06 5.89
C GLU A 300 8.52 -0.78 7.39
N GLU A 301 7.49 -0.14 7.92
CA GLU A 301 7.35 0.14 9.35
C GLU A 301 7.43 -1.15 10.19
N GLU A 302 6.93 -2.26 9.65
CA GLU A 302 6.99 -3.57 10.30
C GLU A 302 8.27 -4.36 10.03
N ASN A 303 9.19 -3.82 9.23
CA ASN A 303 10.43 -4.50 8.83
C ASN A 303 10.19 -5.85 8.14
N LEU A 304 9.15 -5.92 7.30
CA LEU A 304 8.79 -7.10 6.52
C LEU A 304 9.34 -7.00 5.10
N ASN A 305 9.70 -8.14 4.52
CA ASN A 305 10.22 -8.19 3.16
C ASN A 305 9.10 -8.02 2.15
N TYR A 306 9.26 -7.09 1.21
CA TYR A 306 8.29 -6.90 0.14
C TYR A 306 8.94 -6.61 -1.21
N ARG A 307 8.15 -6.77 -2.27
CA ARG A 307 8.49 -6.42 -3.65
C ARG A 307 7.24 -5.91 -4.34
N SER A 308 7.36 -4.95 -5.25
CA SER A 308 6.23 -4.49 -6.05
C SER A 308 6.23 -5.18 -7.40
N PHE A 309 5.11 -5.78 -7.76
CA PHE A 309 4.89 -6.32 -9.10
C PHE A 309 4.75 -5.16 -10.08
N LYS A 310 5.46 -5.22 -11.22
CA LYS A 310 5.43 -4.19 -12.24
C LYS A 310 4.85 -4.73 -13.53
N TYR A 311 3.92 -3.98 -14.03
CA TYR A 311 3.34 -4.21 -15.34
C TYR A 311 4.32 -3.73 -16.40
N GLN A 312 4.83 -4.64 -17.22
CA GLN A 312 5.84 -4.31 -18.25
C GLN A 312 5.20 -3.73 -19.53
N LEU A 313 3.88 -3.80 -19.64
CA LEU A 313 3.12 -3.31 -20.78
C LEU A 313 2.24 -2.14 -20.32
N GLU A 314 2.30 -1.01 -21.01
CA GLU A 314 1.59 0.23 -20.64
C GLU A 314 0.05 0.07 -20.64
N ASP A 315 -0.47 -0.83 -21.48
CA ASP A 315 -1.93 -1.01 -21.67
C ASP A 315 -2.56 -2.04 -20.73
N ILE A 316 -1.84 -2.50 -19.70
CA ILE A 316 -2.36 -3.49 -18.76
C ILE A 316 -2.80 -2.82 -17.47
N LYS A 317 -4.06 -3.04 -17.11
CA LYS A 317 -4.65 -2.49 -15.92
C LYS A 317 -4.42 -3.34 -14.67
N ASP A 318 -4.62 -4.65 -14.78
CA ASP A 318 -4.58 -5.58 -13.64
C ASP A 318 -3.82 -6.86 -13.99
N THR A 319 -3.50 -7.67 -12.99
CA THR A 319 -2.69 -8.88 -13.15
C THR A 319 -3.42 -10.00 -13.88
N ASN A 320 -4.76 -10.06 -13.77
CA ASN A 320 -5.53 -11.05 -14.51
C ASN A 320 -5.60 -10.71 -16.01
N GLU A 321 -5.72 -9.43 -16.35
CA GLU A 321 -5.61 -8.99 -17.73
C GLU A 321 -4.23 -9.32 -18.30
N TYR A 322 -3.16 -9.14 -17.50
CA TYR A 322 -1.81 -9.49 -17.91
C TYR A 322 -1.66 -11.00 -18.20
N LEU A 323 -2.16 -11.83 -17.27
CA LEU A 323 -2.17 -13.29 -17.48
C LEU A 323 -2.89 -13.68 -18.77
N GLN A 324 -4.05 -13.06 -19.06
CA GLN A 324 -4.84 -13.37 -20.25
C GLN A 324 -4.19 -12.89 -21.56
N LYS A 325 -3.65 -11.66 -21.56
CA LYS A 325 -3.04 -11.06 -22.76
C LYS A 325 -1.69 -11.69 -23.09
N ASN A 326 -0.86 -11.96 -22.09
CA ASN A 326 0.49 -12.51 -22.29
C ASN A 326 0.97 -13.35 -21.11
N ARG A 327 0.47 -14.58 -21.03
CA ARG A 327 0.80 -15.54 -19.98
C ARG A 327 2.30 -15.77 -19.81
N LEU A 328 3.06 -15.81 -20.92
CA LEU A 328 4.50 -16.08 -20.86
C LEU A 328 5.25 -14.92 -20.21
N GLU A 329 4.94 -13.70 -20.59
CA GLU A 329 5.57 -12.51 -20.00
C GLU A 329 5.11 -12.30 -18.56
N PHE A 330 3.84 -12.56 -18.23
CA PHE A 330 3.36 -12.55 -16.85
C PHE A 330 4.14 -13.56 -15.98
N LYS A 331 4.34 -14.79 -16.49
CA LYS A 331 5.16 -15.80 -15.81
C LYS A 331 6.59 -15.33 -15.61
N LYS A 332 7.23 -14.79 -16.64
CA LYS A 332 8.61 -14.26 -16.55
C LYS A 332 8.71 -13.13 -15.52
N ALA A 333 7.75 -12.20 -15.52
CA ALA A 333 7.70 -11.09 -14.56
C ALA A 333 7.55 -11.61 -13.12
N TYR A 334 6.70 -12.60 -12.91
CA TYR A 334 6.53 -13.22 -11.59
C TYR A 334 7.78 -14.00 -11.16
N GLU A 335 8.35 -14.84 -12.02
CA GLU A 335 9.56 -15.62 -11.71
C GLU A 335 10.77 -14.71 -11.43
N ALA A 336 10.89 -13.58 -12.12
CA ALA A 336 11.93 -12.59 -11.85
C ALA A 336 11.80 -12.01 -10.44
N ILE A 337 10.57 -11.83 -9.96
CA ILE A 337 10.31 -11.36 -8.59
C ILE A 337 10.50 -12.50 -7.58
N LYS A 338 9.99 -13.68 -7.86
CA LYS A 338 10.05 -14.83 -6.95
C LYS A 338 11.48 -15.32 -6.76
N HIS A 339 12.20 -15.56 -7.83
CA HIS A 339 13.58 -16.05 -7.83
C HIS A 339 14.57 -14.89 -7.79
N ASN A 340 14.31 -13.90 -6.94
CA ASN A 340 15.25 -12.82 -6.80
C ASN A 340 16.63 -13.42 -6.45
N ILE A 341 17.49 -13.43 -7.45
CA ILE A 341 18.89 -13.87 -7.38
C ILE A 341 19.60 -13.23 -6.16
N TRP A 342 19.08 -12.12 -5.71
CA TRP A 342 19.57 -11.34 -4.59
C TRP A 342 19.45 -12.03 -3.23
N ASP A 343 18.44 -12.88 -2.99
CA ASP A 343 18.28 -13.54 -1.70
C ASP A 343 19.45 -14.50 -1.42
N LYS A 344 19.95 -15.20 -2.44
CA LYS A 344 21.17 -16.01 -2.35
C LYS A 344 22.44 -15.15 -2.27
N ASN A 345 22.46 -14.04 -3.01
CA ASN A 345 23.61 -13.14 -3.08
C ASN A 345 23.76 -12.26 -1.83
N LEU A 346 22.65 -12.02 -1.09
CA LEU A 346 22.63 -11.24 0.15
C LEU A 346 23.15 -12.02 1.37
N ILE A 347 23.19 -13.36 1.30
CA ILE A 347 23.71 -14.18 2.41
C ILE A 347 25.16 -13.84 2.72
N ASP A 348 25.97 -13.62 1.69
CA ASP A 348 27.42 -13.31 1.80
C ASP A 348 27.72 -11.82 1.73
N ALA A 349 26.70 -10.96 1.57
CA ALA A 349 26.92 -9.53 1.48
C ALA A 349 27.31 -8.91 2.83
N PRO A 350 28.13 -7.85 2.86
CA PRO A 350 28.38 -7.08 4.05
C PRO A 350 27.08 -6.59 4.70
N LYS A 351 26.88 -6.85 6.00
CA LYS A 351 25.66 -6.47 6.71
C LYS A 351 25.63 -4.98 6.98
N LEU A 352 24.56 -4.31 6.59
CA LEU A 352 24.31 -2.92 6.91
C LEU A 352 23.61 -2.79 8.27
N GLU A 353 23.90 -1.69 8.99
CA GLU A 353 23.27 -1.41 10.28
C GLU A 353 21.84 -0.91 10.11
N GLN A 354 21.60 -0.11 9.08
CA GLN A 354 20.30 0.44 8.74
C GLN A 354 19.80 -0.11 7.41
N ARG A 355 18.51 0.02 7.21
CA ARG A 355 17.80 -0.46 6.03
C ARG A 355 18.21 0.30 4.77
N LEU A 356 18.51 -0.43 3.71
CA LEU A 356 18.75 0.08 2.37
C LEU A 356 17.67 -0.43 1.42
N VAL A 357 17.16 0.44 0.57
CA VAL A 357 16.30 0.08 -0.56
C VAL A 357 17.03 0.41 -1.84
N ILE A 358 17.27 -0.58 -2.68
CA ILE A 358 17.79 -0.36 -4.04
C ILE A 358 16.57 -0.10 -4.94
N ASN A 359 16.26 1.16 -5.16
CA ASN A 359 15.11 1.56 -5.98
C ASN A 359 15.29 1.21 -7.45
N ARG A 360 16.51 1.19 -7.94
CA ARG A 360 16.87 0.73 -9.27
C ARG A 360 18.29 0.20 -9.30
N LEU A 361 18.48 -0.90 -10.02
CA LEU A 361 19.78 -1.46 -10.35
C LEU A 361 19.74 -1.95 -11.80
N TYR A 362 20.73 -1.54 -12.59
CA TYR A 362 20.92 -1.98 -13.95
C TYR A 362 22.41 -2.21 -14.22
N ARG A 363 22.78 -3.39 -14.68
CA ARG A 363 24.16 -3.70 -15.11
C ARG A 363 24.22 -3.74 -16.64
N SER A 364 24.90 -2.78 -17.22
CA SER A 364 25.19 -2.72 -18.65
C SER A 364 26.35 -3.62 -19.00
N ASP A 365 26.24 -4.39 -20.08
CA ASP A 365 27.33 -5.13 -20.72
C ASP A 365 27.47 -4.61 -22.15
N GLN A 366 28.05 -3.43 -22.30
CA GLN A 366 28.41 -2.88 -23.59
C GLN A 366 29.88 -3.21 -23.88
N GLU A 367 30.24 -3.36 -25.16
CA GLU A 367 31.63 -3.60 -25.56
C GLU A 367 32.59 -2.65 -24.83
N ASN A 368 33.43 -3.21 -23.94
CA ASN A 368 34.42 -2.54 -23.11
C ASN A 368 33.95 -1.86 -21.81
N ILE A 369 32.66 -1.86 -21.43
CA ILE A 369 32.22 -1.25 -20.17
C ILE A 369 31.22 -2.17 -19.47
N ASP A 370 31.68 -2.87 -18.42
CA ASP A 370 30.80 -3.59 -17.50
C ASP A 370 30.52 -2.69 -16.29
N ARG A 371 29.38 -2.02 -16.28
CA ARG A 371 29.00 -1.01 -15.30
C ARG A 371 27.64 -1.30 -14.70
N THR A 372 27.56 -1.28 -13.36
CA THR A 372 26.31 -1.35 -12.62
C THR A 372 25.90 0.02 -12.12
N GLN A 373 24.70 0.44 -12.45
CA GLN A 373 24.10 1.70 -12.00
C GLN A 373 23.06 1.44 -10.91
N PHE A 374 23.05 2.28 -9.88
CA PHE A 374 22.14 2.20 -8.76
C PHE A 374 21.40 3.51 -8.52
N LYS A 375 20.18 3.39 -8.04
CA LYS A 375 19.46 4.40 -7.29
C LYS A 375 19.07 3.77 -5.96
N VAL A 376 19.48 4.36 -4.83
CA VAL A 376 19.25 3.75 -3.52
C VAL A 376 18.60 4.75 -2.56
N SER A 377 17.72 4.25 -1.70
CA SER A 377 17.14 5.01 -0.59
C SER A 377 17.63 4.46 0.75
N TYR A 378 18.01 5.36 1.65
CA TYR A 378 18.58 5.05 2.94
C TYR A 378 18.21 6.13 3.95
N GLU A 379 17.51 5.76 5.02
CA GLU A 379 17.15 6.68 6.12
C GLU A 379 16.47 7.99 5.65
N GLY A 380 15.58 7.90 4.67
CA GLY A 380 14.87 9.07 4.12
C GLY A 380 15.63 9.86 3.05
N LEU A 381 16.88 9.50 2.77
CA LEU A 381 17.65 10.04 1.65
C LEU A 381 17.61 9.10 0.45
N THR A 382 17.55 9.65 -0.76
CA THR A 382 17.72 8.91 -2.01
C THR A 382 18.99 9.39 -2.70
N LEU A 383 19.91 8.46 -2.93
CA LEU A 383 21.14 8.67 -3.72
C LEU A 383 20.84 8.29 -5.17
N HIS A 384 21.17 9.19 -6.08
CA HIS A 384 20.95 9.01 -7.52
C HIS A 384 22.27 8.75 -8.24
N ASN A 385 22.20 8.01 -9.34
CA ASN A 385 23.32 7.85 -10.28
C ASN A 385 24.61 7.26 -9.68
N ILE A 386 24.49 6.35 -8.71
CA ILE A 386 25.64 5.58 -8.28
C ILE A 386 26.01 4.60 -9.38
N ALA A 387 27.28 4.56 -9.79
CA ALA A 387 27.76 3.61 -10.79
C ALA A 387 29.05 2.92 -10.31
N ILE A 388 29.14 1.61 -10.55
CA ILE A 388 30.27 0.78 -10.17
C ILE A 388 30.71 0.01 -11.40
N ASP A 389 31.97 0.16 -11.78
CA ASP A 389 32.58 -0.59 -12.89
C ASP A 389 33.08 -1.96 -12.42
N ASN A 390 32.90 -3.00 -13.23
CA ASN A 390 33.37 -4.36 -13.00
C ASN A 390 34.51 -4.72 -14.01
N PRO A 391 35.58 -5.41 -13.62
CA PRO A 391 35.85 -5.96 -12.30
C PRO A 391 36.18 -4.89 -11.27
N PRO A 392 35.91 -5.18 -9.97
CA PRO A 392 36.11 -4.21 -8.90
C PRO A 392 37.61 -3.90 -8.73
N GLY A 393 37.93 -2.73 -8.95
CA GLY A 393 39.28 -2.13 -8.84
C GLY A 393 39.20 -0.67 -9.20
N ILE A 394 38.33 -0.34 -10.13
CA ILE A 394 38.08 1.03 -10.54
C ILE A 394 36.62 1.36 -10.17
N VAL A 395 36.41 1.84 -8.97
CA VAL A 395 35.14 2.47 -8.60
C VAL A 395 35.18 3.87 -9.21
N ASN A 396 34.92 3.94 -10.48
CA ASN A 396 34.42 5.17 -11.05
C ASN A 396 32.96 5.24 -10.63
N ILE A 397 32.67 5.97 -9.58
CA ILE A 397 31.36 6.50 -9.34
C ILE A 397 31.36 7.82 -10.13
N PRO A 398 30.90 7.86 -11.40
CA PRO A 398 30.88 9.09 -12.17
C PRO A 398 29.97 10.05 -11.41
N GLY A 399 30.54 11.11 -10.89
CA GLY A 399 29.88 12.02 -9.99
C GLY A 399 30.23 11.85 -8.53
N ILE A 400 30.65 10.69 -8.01
CA ILE A 400 31.16 10.60 -6.63
C ILE A 400 32.67 10.86 -6.58
N GLU A 401 33.48 10.42 -7.54
CA GLU A 401 34.92 10.80 -7.49
C GLU A 401 35.13 12.28 -7.69
N ALA A 402 34.39 12.92 -8.59
CA ALA A 402 34.42 14.37 -8.74
C ALA A 402 33.75 15.13 -7.58
N ASN A 403 32.89 14.45 -6.79
CA ASN A 403 32.09 15.03 -5.71
C ASN A 403 32.15 14.23 -4.39
N LYS A 404 33.19 13.40 -4.18
CA LYS A 404 33.48 12.77 -2.87
C LYS A 404 33.49 13.77 -1.73
N SER A 405 33.80 15.02 -2.03
CA SER A 405 33.74 16.12 -1.07
C SER A 405 32.28 16.49 -0.67
N VAL A 406 31.27 16.15 -1.48
CA VAL A 406 29.89 16.63 -1.32
C VAL A 406 28.96 15.53 -0.83
N VAL A 407 29.08 14.30 -1.37
CA VAL A 407 28.34 13.12 -0.91
C VAL A 407 29.31 11.97 -0.74
N GLU A 408 29.39 11.45 0.47
CA GLU A 408 30.24 10.30 0.78
C GLU A 408 29.37 9.15 1.27
N VAL A 409 29.71 7.95 0.85
CA VAL A 409 29.10 6.70 1.30
C VAL A 409 30.10 5.97 2.18
N GLY A 410 29.68 5.53 3.36
CA GLY A 410 30.54 4.81 4.29
C GLY A 410 31.03 3.49 3.70
N ARG A 411 32.17 3.02 4.21
CA ARG A 411 32.87 1.85 3.67
C ARG A 411 32.00 0.59 3.63
N ARG A 412 31.17 0.36 4.63
CA ARG A 412 30.30 -0.84 4.67
C ARG A 412 29.25 -0.81 3.54
N MET A 413 28.61 0.34 3.32
CA MET A 413 27.65 0.50 2.23
C MET A 413 28.36 0.42 0.87
N GLU A 414 29.54 0.99 0.74
CA GLU A 414 30.37 0.89 -0.46
C GLU A 414 30.71 -0.58 -0.77
N ASP A 415 31.21 -1.32 0.22
CA ASP A 415 31.53 -2.75 0.08
C ASP A 415 30.29 -3.59 -0.26
N PHE A 416 29.15 -3.25 0.35
CA PHE A 416 27.87 -3.87 0.03
C PHE A 416 27.46 -3.62 -1.43
N LEU A 417 27.48 -2.37 -1.88
CA LEU A 417 27.13 -2.02 -3.26
C LEU A 417 28.07 -2.66 -4.29
N LYS A 418 29.38 -2.75 -3.98
CA LYS A 418 30.34 -3.48 -4.80
C LYS A 418 30.02 -4.97 -4.90
N HIS A 419 29.69 -5.59 -3.77
CA HIS A 419 29.30 -7.00 -3.75
C HIS A 419 28.05 -7.26 -4.62
N ILE A 420 27.04 -6.39 -4.52
CA ILE A 420 25.85 -6.47 -5.35
C ILE A 420 26.16 -6.25 -6.84
N ALA A 421 26.99 -5.25 -7.16
CA ALA A 421 27.39 -4.96 -8.54
C ALA A 421 28.02 -6.15 -9.24
N GLN A 422 28.91 -6.88 -8.54
CA GLN A 422 29.58 -8.07 -9.08
C GLN A 422 28.62 -9.21 -9.42
N LYS A 423 27.57 -9.33 -8.64
CA LYS A 423 26.61 -10.44 -8.73
C LYS A 423 25.36 -10.08 -9.55
N ALA A 424 25.20 -8.81 -9.92
CA ALA A 424 24.09 -8.35 -10.72
C ALA A 424 24.10 -9.05 -12.10
N PRO A 425 22.98 -9.66 -12.53
CA PRO A 425 22.84 -10.15 -13.88
C PRO A 425 22.97 -9.02 -14.90
N LYS A 426 23.63 -9.33 -16.02
CA LYS A 426 23.85 -8.37 -17.10
C LYS A 426 22.57 -8.11 -17.88
N ASN A 427 22.39 -6.87 -18.34
CA ASN A 427 21.29 -6.42 -19.18
C ASN A 427 19.88 -6.68 -18.59
N GLN A 428 19.77 -6.61 -17.25
CA GLN A 428 18.50 -6.70 -16.53
C GLN A 428 18.32 -5.49 -15.63
N ASP A 429 17.10 -4.95 -15.60
CA ASP A 429 16.71 -3.84 -14.72
C ASP A 429 15.97 -4.39 -13.50
N TYR A 430 16.50 -4.15 -12.32
CA TYR A 430 15.93 -4.53 -11.04
C TYR A 430 15.47 -3.30 -10.28
N GLN A 431 14.33 -3.41 -9.63
CA GLN A 431 13.76 -2.29 -8.89
C GLN A 431 13.26 -2.74 -7.52
N ASP A 432 13.28 -1.80 -6.58
CA ASP A 432 12.74 -1.94 -5.23
C ASP A 432 13.21 -3.20 -4.47
N ILE A 433 14.54 -3.41 -4.48
CA ILE A 433 15.17 -4.47 -3.68
C ILE A 433 15.36 -3.92 -2.27
N VAL A 434 14.66 -4.50 -1.30
CA VAL A 434 14.80 -4.15 0.11
C VAL A 434 15.89 -5.01 0.74
N ILE A 435 16.85 -4.36 1.39
CA ILE A 435 17.91 -5.02 2.14
C ILE A 435 17.54 -5.01 3.61
N PRO A 436 17.14 -6.14 4.19
CA PRO A 436 16.77 -6.21 5.59
C PRO A 436 17.98 -5.98 6.50
N THR A 437 17.77 -5.35 7.65
CA THR A 437 18.79 -5.16 8.67
C THR A 437 18.37 -5.82 9.98
N LYS A 438 19.35 -6.12 10.83
CA LYS A 438 19.06 -6.63 12.18
C LYS A 438 18.62 -5.53 13.15
N ASN A 439 18.91 -4.28 12.87
CA ASN A 439 18.60 -3.15 13.74
C ASN A 439 17.46 -2.30 13.17
N SER A 440 16.36 -2.23 13.91
CA SER A 440 15.19 -1.42 13.57
C SER A 440 15.27 0.03 14.02
N LYS A 441 16.39 0.46 14.63
CA LYS A 441 16.52 1.84 15.11
C LYS A 441 17.02 2.75 13.97
N PRO A 442 16.29 3.84 13.67
CA PRO A 442 16.73 4.80 12.66
C PRO A 442 18.08 5.42 13.06
N ALA A 443 18.89 5.74 12.05
CA ALA A 443 20.14 6.44 12.28
C ALA A 443 19.90 7.86 12.80
N LYS A 444 20.77 8.32 13.68
CA LYS A 444 20.70 9.69 14.19
C LYS A 444 21.42 10.65 13.27
N LEU A 445 20.79 11.80 13.03
CA LEU A 445 21.44 12.93 12.37
C LEU A 445 22.59 13.46 13.23
N LYS A 446 23.74 13.69 12.60
CA LYS A 446 24.92 14.31 13.20
C LYS A 446 25.36 15.52 12.38
N MET A 447 25.43 16.70 12.99
CA MET A 447 25.99 17.88 12.35
C MET A 447 27.51 17.76 12.24
N LEU A 448 28.03 17.96 11.03
CA LEU A 448 29.48 17.98 10.76
C LEU A 448 29.99 19.42 10.60
N SER A 449 29.25 20.27 9.90
CA SER A 449 29.52 21.69 9.79
C SER A 449 28.24 22.50 9.69
N TYR A 450 28.33 23.75 10.13
CA TYR A 450 27.24 24.72 10.07
C TYR A 450 27.82 26.10 9.75
N LYS A 451 27.22 26.78 8.77
CA LYS A 451 27.57 28.14 8.40
C LYS A 451 26.28 28.94 8.10
N LYS A 452 26.08 30.02 8.80
CA LYS A 452 25.04 30.99 8.45
C LYS A 452 25.56 31.87 7.32
N GLU A 453 25.03 31.68 6.11
CA GLU A 453 25.43 32.50 4.93
C GLU A 453 24.76 33.87 4.98
N ASN A 454 23.49 33.92 5.35
CA ASN A 454 22.70 35.15 5.55
C ASN A 454 21.51 34.85 6.46
N ASP A 455 20.59 35.79 6.64
CA ASP A 455 19.45 35.60 7.55
C ASP A 455 18.45 34.53 7.07
N MET A 456 18.50 34.19 5.79
CA MET A 456 17.59 33.22 5.18
C MET A 456 18.23 31.87 4.86
N THR A 457 19.57 31.84 4.67
CA THR A 457 20.26 30.65 4.16
C THR A 457 21.26 30.12 5.19
N ARG A 458 21.17 28.81 5.50
CA ARG A 458 22.14 28.04 6.27
C ARG A 458 22.75 26.99 5.39
N LYS A 459 24.07 26.94 5.36
CA LYS A 459 24.83 25.88 4.71
C LYS A 459 25.27 24.86 5.74
N VAL A 460 24.89 23.61 5.56
CA VAL A 460 25.10 22.54 6.54
C VAL A 460 25.71 21.31 5.91
N SER A 461 26.59 20.65 6.66
CA SER A 461 27.02 19.30 6.35
C SER A 461 26.60 18.39 7.47
N PHE A 462 26.06 17.24 7.14
CA PHE A 462 25.54 16.29 8.10
C PHE A 462 25.88 14.85 7.74
N GLN A 463 25.81 13.97 8.73
CA GLN A 463 25.92 12.54 8.57
C GLN A 463 24.66 11.87 9.10
N ILE A 464 24.17 10.87 8.38
CA ILE A 464 23.15 9.94 8.83
C ILE A 464 23.58 8.52 8.49
N GLY A 465 23.87 7.72 9.54
CA GLY A 465 24.42 6.37 9.37
C GLY A 465 25.66 6.37 8.48
N GLU A 466 25.58 5.65 7.37
CA GLU A 466 26.67 5.47 6.39
C GLU A 466 26.75 6.59 5.33
N ILE A 467 25.90 7.63 5.41
CA ILE A 467 25.89 8.71 4.41
C ILE A 467 26.30 10.03 5.01
N ILE A 468 27.23 10.71 4.34
CA ILE A 468 27.63 12.09 4.63
C ILE A 468 27.18 12.96 3.46
N VAL A 469 26.45 14.03 3.76
CA VAL A 469 26.07 15.07 2.81
C VAL A 469 26.71 16.38 3.24
N ARG A 470 27.45 17.00 2.33
CA ARG A 470 28.10 18.31 2.57
C ARG A 470 27.40 19.38 1.77
N ASP A 471 27.47 20.59 2.29
CA ASP A 471 26.98 21.78 1.58
C ASP A 471 25.49 21.76 1.18
N ALA A 472 24.66 21.07 1.95
CA ALA A 472 23.21 21.23 1.80
C ALA A 472 22.78 22.62 2.30
N GLU A 473 21.83 23.24 1.60
CA GLU A 473 21.32 24.56 1.96
C GLU A 473 19.91 24.42 2.56
N VAL A 474 19.71 25.02 3.72
CA VAL A 474 18.40 25.14 4.36
C VAL A 474 17.98 26.61 4.25
N ASN A 475 16.99 26.89 3.42
CA ASN A 475 16.49 28.22 3.15
C ASN A 475 15.17 28.48 3.85
N SER A 476 15.12 29.55 4.64
CA SER A 476 13.87 30.08 5.20
C SER A 476 13.29 31.08 4.21
N LEU A 477 12.08 30.87 3.73
CA LEU A 477 11.44 31.76 2.76
C LEU A 477 10.79 32.98 3.46
N PRO A 478 10.80 34.17 2.83
CA PRO A 478 10.08 35.33 3.36
C PRO A 478 8.58 35.08 3.36
N GLY A 479 7.87 35.57 4.38
CA GLY A 479 6.41 35.49 4.43
C GLY A 479 5.83 34.28 5.15
N GLY A 480 6.65 33.45 5.81
CA GLY A 480 6.18 32.33 6.63
C GLY A 480 5.93 31.05 5.84
N GLU A 481 6.36 30.97 4.60
CA GLU A 481 6.39 29.71 3.85
C GLU A 481 7.35 28.70 4.51
N ASP A 482 7.05 27.41 4.34
CA ASP A 482 7.85 26.33 4.92
C ASP A 482 9.30 26.37 4.40
N PRO A 483 10.31 26.25 5.28
CA PRO A 483 11.70 26.22 4.87
C PRO A 483 11.97 25.07 3.88
N MET A 484 12.80 25.34 2.87
CA MET A 484 13.18 24.35 1.86
C MET A 484 14.62 23.86 2.06
N VAL A 485 14.86 22.60 1.71
CA VAL A 485 16.20 22.00 1.70
C VAL A 485 16.64 21.82 0.25
N PHE A 486 17.81 22.37 -0.08
CA PHE A 486 18.47 22.20 -1.36
C PHE A 486 19.71 21.31 -1.18
N TYR A 487 19.71 20.20 -1.89
CA TYR A 487 20.81 19.28 -1.89
C TYR A 487 21.84 19.60 -2.98
N PRO A 488 23.10 19.22 -2.76
CA PRO A 488 24.14 19.46 -3.77
C PRO A 488 23.83 18.73 -5.08
N ARG A 489 24.23 19.37 -6.18
CA ARG A 489 24.05 18.87 -7.54
C ARG A 489 25.38 18.73 -8.24
N HIS A 490 25.46 17.83 -9.21
CA HIS A 490 26.59 17.74 -10.12
C HIS A 490 26.68 18.99 -11.02
N SER A 491 27.87 19.27 -11.58
CA SER A 491 28.10 20.38 -12.53
C SER A 491 27.11 20.40 -13.70
N ASN A 492 26.56 19.23 -14.08
CA ASN A 492 25.56 19.06 -15.14
C ASN A 492 24.10 19.23 -14.65
N ARG A 493 23.87 19.83 -13.48
CA ARG A 493 22.57 20.00 -12.81
C ARG A 493 21.86 18.68 -12.42
N THR A 494 22.55 17.55 -12.50
CA THR A 494 22.01 16.26 -12.05
C THR A 494 21.96 16.24 -10.52
N THR A 495 20.81 15.95 -9.96
CA THR A 495 20.64 15.80 -8.51
C THR A 495 21.34 14.54 -8.03
N LEU A 496 22.23 14.65 -7.03
CA LEU A 496 22.96 13.53 -6.45
C LEU A 496 22.20 12.90 -5.28
N VAL A 497 21.53 13.73 -4.51
CA VAL A 497 20.80 13.34 -3.32
C VAL A 497 19.46 14.07 -3.30
N THR A 498 18.42 13.41 -2.82
CA THR A 498 17.15 14.02 -2.46
C THR A 498 16.68 13.47 -1.12
N GLY A 499 16.03 14.29 -0.32
CA GLY A 499 15.37 13.86 0.93
C GLY A 499 13.86 13.72 0.75
N THR A 500 13.25 12.82 1.49
CA THR A 500 11.78 12.79 1.63
C THR A 500 11.29 14.04 2.35
N GLU A 501 10.01 14.39 2.22
CA GLU A 501 9.41 15.53 2.93
C GLU A 501 9.58 15.41 4.46
N GLU A 502 9.43 14.19 4.98
CA GLU A 502 9.60 13.89 6.40
C GLU A 502 11.05 14.12 6.85
N PHE A 503 12.01 13.56 6.10
CA PHE A 503 13.43 13.77 6.36
C PHE A 503 13.80 15.26 6.31
N ASN A 504 13.31 15.97 5.30
CA ASN A 504 13.58 17.41 5.16
C ASN A 504 13.04 18.21 6.35
N ARG A 505 11.82 17.91 6.82
CA ARG A 505 11.25 18.53 8.02
C ARG A 505 12.09 18.26 9.26
N ASP A 506 12.58 17.05 9.43
CA ASP A 506 13.40 16.69 10.59
C ASP A 506 14.81 17.31 10.51
N LEU A 507 15.40 17.39 9.33
CA LEU A 507 16.65 18.12 9.11
C LEU A 507 16.49 19.62 9.46
N ILE A 508 15.43 20.27 9.02
CA ILE A 508 15.13 21.67 9.34
C ILE A 508 14.99 21.87 10.85
N LYS A 509 14.23 21.00 11.53
CA LYS A 509 14.10 21.05 13.00
C LYS A 509 15.45 20.89 13.70
N PHE A 510 16.24 19.94 13.21
CA PHE A 510 17.59 19.68 13.74
C PHE A 510 18.51 20.88 13.58
N VAL A 511 18.51 21.54 12.42
CA VAL A 511 19.29 22.77 12.17
C VAL A 511 18.85 23.91 13.09
N LYS A 512 17.55 24.15 13.22
CA LYS A 512 16.99 25.17 14.13
C LYS A 512 17.37 24.91 15.60
N GLN A 513 17.35 23.66 16.03
CA GLN A 513 17.74 23.29 17.39
C GLN A 513 19.25 23.48 17.61
N TYR A 514 20.06 23.18 16.60
CA TYR A 514 21.49 23.38 16.63
C TYR A 514 21.85 24.87 16.79
N GLU A 515 21.20 25.76 16.02
CA GLU A 515 21.35 27.23 16.17
C GLU A 515 21.03 27.69 17.60
N LYS A 516 19.86 27.30 18.14
CA LYS A 516 19.46 27.68 19.51
C LYS A 516 20.46 27.24 20.58
N ASN A 517 21.15 26.13 20.35
CA ASN A 517 22.15 25.61 21.29
C ASN A 517 23.48 26.35 21.15
N MET A 518 23.84 26.82 19.95
CA MET A 518 25.01 27.68 19.74
C MET A 518 24.86 29.05 20.41
N ASP A 519 23.67 29.66 20.32
CA ASP A 519 23.38 30.96 20.94
C ASP A 519 23.41 30.90 22.48
N LYS A 520 23.29 29.72 23.07
CA LYS A 520 23.33 29.49 24.52
C LYS A 520 24.70 29.19 25.08
N GLN A 521 25.71 28.91 24.24
CA GLN A 521 27.07 28.68 24.70
C GLN A 521 27.79 30.05 24.85
N PRO A 522 28.37 30.39 26.00
CA PRO A 522 29.19 31.58 26.13
C PRO A 522 30.38 31.50 25.14
N ILE A 523 30.63 32.61 24.46
CA ILE A 523 31.70 32.75 23.48
C ILE A 523 33.02 32.48 24.16
N VAL A 524 33.45 31.23 24.20
CA VAL A 524 34.83 30.89 24.50
C VAL A 524 35.61 31.17 23.21
N LYS A 525 36.31 32.32 23.17
CA LYS A 525 37.25 32.65 22.12
C LYS A 525 38.37 31.59 22.12
N GLN A 526 38.16 30.52 21.33
CA GLN A 526 39.30 29.65 20.97
C GLN A 526 40.19 30.45 20.01
N ARG A 527 41.32 30.92 20.54
CA ARG A 527 42.46 31.34 19.73
C ARG A 527 42.92 30.10 18.96
N PHE A 528 42.65 30.07 17.68
CA PHE A 528 43.35 29.15 16.76
C PHE A 528 44.83 29.53 16.76
N ASN A 529 45.67 28.70 17.35
CA ASN A 529 47.11 28.73 17.12
C ASN A 529 47.37 28.19 15.71
N GLU A 530 47.68 29.07 14.80
CA GLU A 530 48.32 28.79 13.51
C GLU A 530 49.75 28.30 13.68
N SER A 531 49.97 27.19 14.31
CA SER A 531 51.33 26.61 14.35
C SER A 531 51.20 25.09 14.52
N ASN A 532 50.91 24.40 13.41
CA ASN A 532 51.30 22.99 13.17
C ASN A 532 50.85 22.54 11.77
N LEU A 533 51.34 23.27 10.76
CA LEU A 533 51.38 22.81 9.38
C LEU A 533 52.86 22.86 8.93
N GLU A 534 53.68 21.99 9.52
CA GLU A 534 55.01 21.59 9.02
C GLU A 534 55.46 20.39 9.84
N ARG A 535 55.07 19.16 9.34
CA ARG A 535 55.89 17.94 9.35
C ARG A 535 55.16 16.78 8.69
#